data_78acfbca23f05318dfa27d546a0a8ba5
#
_entry.id   78acfbca23f05318dfa27d546a0a8ba5
#
_cell.length_a   1.000
_cell.length_b   1.000
_cell.length_c   1.000
_cell.angle_alpha   90.00
_cell.angle_beta   90.00
_cell.angle_gamma   90.00
#
_symmetry.space_group_name_H-M   'P 1'
#
loop_
_entity.id
_entity.type
_entity.pdbx_description
1 polymer ?
#
loop_
_entity_poly.entity_id
_entity_poly.type
_entity_poly.pdbx_seq_one_letter_code
_entity_poly.pdbx_strand_id
1 'polypeptide(L)'
;NIEIIKQYLMKLINKGLSSSIVQSIKNVLKAIYITYEDQYGLNHIDFSLVKIEQDKKENEYLTDKQFNQLHQYCMKEKNDICLSILLAMDTGMMIGEICALKVSDIDLDKQLIHISKRTQRIKNDEEGSKTVYDIYEVEWPILRDITIPKELFFYLQEYLDYVDKDCYLTSCQDVVSDFTKLQRGLDRIGHILGFKTTFKDLRNMYKERCLRSCMDIHIVMELLGVQSMKLSLPENYKSSDEEKKKQINKL
;
A
#
# COMPACT_ATOMS: atom_id res chain seq x y z
N ASN A 1 20.23 2.19 -30.99
CA ASN A 1 21.50 2.58 -30.37
C ASN A 1 21.23 3.02 -28.92
N ILE A 2 21.99 2.42 -27.99
CA ILE A 2 21.84 2.66 -26.53
C ILE A 2 22.07 4.13 -26.17
N GLU A 3 22.95 4.83 -26.90
CA GLU A 3 23.31 6.21 -26.63
C GLU A 3 22.10 7.16 -26.89
N ILE A 4 21.31 6.89 -27.91
CA ILE A 4 20.06 7.62 -28.20
C ILE A 4 19.07 7.45 -27.06
N ILE A 5 18.95 6.22 -26.53
CA ILE A 5 18.07 5.94 -25.39
C ILE A 5 18.51 6.70 -24.15
N LYS A 6 19.81 6.68 -23.82
CA LYS A 6 20.38 7.45 -22.71
C LYS A 6 20.08 8.94 -22.84
N GLN A 7 20.39 9.53 -24.00
CA GLN A 7 20.16 10.96 -24.26
C GLN A 7 18.68 11.31 -24.13
N TYR A 8 17.78 10.46 -24.64
CA TYR A 8 16.33 10.67 -24.52
C TYR A 8 15.88 10.66 -23.05
N LEU A 9 16.31 9.66 -22.26
CA LEU A 9 15.94 9.54 -20.87
C LEU A 9 16.52 10.69 -20.02
N MET A 10 17.77 11.10 -20.27
CA MET A 10 18.35 12.28 -19.64
C MET A 10 17.60 13.57 -19.97
N LYS A 11 17.16 13.74 -21.24
CA LYS A 11 16.32 14.88 -21.63
C LYS A 11 15.00 14.93 -20.85
N LEU A 12 14.41 13.76 -20.51
CA LEU A 12 13.19 13.69 -19.69
C LEU A 12 13.45 14.13 -18.24
N ILE A 13 14.58 13.71 -17.66
CA ILE A 13 15.01 14.17 -16.33
C ILE A 13 15.20 15.69 -16.33
N ASN A 14 15.92 16.22 -17.32
CA ASN A 14 16.16 17.66 -17.45
C ASN A 14 14.87 18.48 -17.68
N LYS A 15 13.80 17.85 -18.16
CA LYS A 15 12.44 18.44 -18.22
C LYS A 15 11.67 18.38 -16.90
N GLY A 16 12.28 17.87 -15.83
CA GLY A 16 11.68 17.81 -14.49
C GLY A 16 10.81 16.57 -14.24
N LEU A 17 10.86 15.52 -15.08
CA LEU A 17 10.21 14.27 -14.76
C LEU A 17 10.96 13.57 -13.62
N SER A 18 10.19 12.98 -12.68
CA SER A 18 10.81 12.23 -11.58
C SER A 18 11.56 10.99 -12.10
N SER A 19 12.64 10.61 -11.42
CA SER A 19 13.44 9.42 -11.72
C SER A 19 12.59 8.15 -11.81
N SER A 20 11.54 8.02 -11.01
CA SER A 20 10.58 6.91 -11.03
C SER A 20 9.78 6.85 -12.34
N ILE A 21 9.30 7.98 -12.84
CA ILE A 21 8.58 8.07 -14.13
C ILE A 21 9.54 7.72 -15.27
N VAL A 22 10.75 8.26 -15.26
CA VAL A 22 11.77 7.98 -16.28
C VAL A 22 12.17 6.50 -16.27
N GLN A 23 12.27 5.88 -15.09
CA GLN A 23 12.51 4.43 -14.98
C GLN A 23 11.34 3.61 -15.57
N SER A 24 10.10 4.04 -15.36
CA SER A 24 8.93 3.38 -15.97
C SER A 24 8.95 3.50 -17.50
N ILE A 25 9.27 4.66 -18.03
CA ILE A 25 9.44 4.88 -19.48
C ILE A 25 10.56 3.97 -20.04
N LYS A 26 11.69 3.89 -19.34
CA LYS A 26 12.78 2.97 -19.72
C LYS A 26 12.31 1.51 -19.78
N ASN A 27 11.51 1.06 -18.81
CA ASN A 27 10.99 -0.31 -18.76
C ASN A 27 10.03 -0.58 -19.94
N VAL A 28 9.17 0.37 -20.29
CA VAL A 28 8.29 0.28 -21.46
C VAL A 28 9.10 0.22 -22.76
N LEU A 29 10.11 1.10 -22.93
CA LEU A 29 11.00 1.08 -24.08
C LEU A 29 11.75 -0.25 -24.20
N LYS A 30 12.22 -0.79 -23.07
CA LYS A 30 12.85 -2.11 -23.02
C LYS A 30 11.89 -3.21 -23.48
N ALA A 31 10.66 -3.23 -22.99
CA ALA A 31 9.66 -4.23 -23.36
C ALA A 31 9.35 -4.18 -24.86
N ILE A 32 9.10 -2.99 -25.38
CA ILE A 32 8.87 -2.78 -26.83
C ILE A 32 10.07 -3.28 -27.63
N TYR A 33 11.29 -2.90 -27.23
CA TYR A 33 12.50 -3.25 -27.95
C TYR A 33 12.71 -4.77 -28.00
N ILE A 34 12.58 -5.47 -26.88
CA ILE A 34 12.71 -6.93 -26.79
C ILE A 34 11.67 -7.63 -27.66
N THR A 35 10.40 -7.16 -27.66
CA THR A 35 9.33 -7.76 -28.47
C THR A 35 9.65 -7.71 -29.97
N TYR A 36 10.33 -6.67 -30.44
CA TYR A 36 10.63 -6.48 -31.85
C TYR A 36 12.06 -6.85 -32.25
N GLU A 37 12.94 -7.17 -31.28
CA GLU A 37 14.35 -7.51 -31.54
C GLU A 37 14.46 -8.68 -32.51
N ASP A 38 13.77 -9.77 -32.22
CA ASP A 38 13.76 -10.98 -33.07
C ASP A 38 13.00 -10.78 -34.38
N GLN A 39 11.86 -10.05 -34.33
CA GLN A 39 11.00 -9.85 -35.48
C GLN A 39 11.67 -9.02 -36.60
N TYR A 40 12.48 -8.05 -36.24
CA TYR A 40 13.10 -7.11 -37.17
C TYR A 40 14.62 -7.25 -37.28
N GLY A 41 15.23 -8.28 -36.67
CA GLY A 41 16.66 -8.50 -36.68
C GLY A 41 17.46 -7.34 -36.10
N LEU A 42 16.96 -6.74 -35.03
CA LEU A 42 17.60 -5.59 -34.37
C LEU A 42 18.82 -6.05 -33.59
N ASN A 43 19.83 -5.20 -33.50
CA ASN A 43 21.01 -5.47 -32.67
C ASN A 43 20.62 -5.46 -31.18
N HIS A 44 21.07 -6.44 -30.42
CA HIS A 44 20.83 -6.50 -28.98
C HIS A 44 21.25 -5.22 -28.25
N ILE A 45 20.36 -4.71 -27.39
CA ILE A 45 20.64 -3.56 -26.52
C ILE A 45 20.54 -3.98 -25.06
N ASP A 46 21.65 -3.86 -24.33
CA ASP A 46 21.66 -4.07 -22.88
C ASP A 46 21.16 -2.84 -22.14
N PHE A 47 19.88 -2.82 -21.78
CA PHE A 47 19.25 -1.75 -21.00
C PHE A 47 19.77 -1.65 -19.56
N SER A 48 20.54 -2.62 -19.05
CA SER A 48 21.16 -2.54 -17.72
C SER A 48 22.22 -1.45 -17.63
N LEU A 49 22.84 -1.13 -18.77
CA LEU A 49 23.84 -0.07 -18.91
C LEU A 49 23.25 1.34 -18.81
N VAL A 50 21.92 1.48 -18.90
CA VAL A 50 21.23 2.75 -18.71
C VAL A 50 20.84 2.89 -17.25
N LYS A 51 21.72 3.44 -16.43
CA LYS A 51 21.45 3.73 -15.02
C LYS A 51 20.71 5.05 -14.89
N ILE A 52 19.59 5.06 -14.16
CA ILE A 52 18.85 6.24 -13.75
C ILE A 52 19.08 6.37 -12.26
N GLU A 53 19.75 7.43 -11.84
CA GLU A 53 19.89 7.73 -10.42
C GLU A 53 18.51 8.00 -9.85
N GLN A 54 18.15 7.23 -8.84
CA GLN A 54 16.88 7.45 -8.14
C GLN A 54 17.10 8.51 -7.07
N ASP A 55 16.26 9.55 -7.09
CA ASP A 55 16.17 10.45 -5.97
C ASP A 55 15.81 9.60 -4.73
N LYS A 56 16.71 9.51 -3.79
CA LYS A 56 16.42 8.93 -2.47
C LYS A 56 15.43 9.88 -1.80
N LYS A 57 14.14 9.68 -2.02
CA LYS A 57 13.14 10.28 -1.14
C LYS A 57 13.26 9.53 0.17
N GLU A 58 13.83 10.17 1.17
CA GLU A 58 13.62 9.74 2.55
C GLU A 58 12.11 9.71 2.77
N ASN A 59 11.58 8.51 2.96
CA ASN A 59 10.19 8.39 3.36
C ASN A 59 10.12 8.88 4.81
N GLU A 60 9.65 10.09 5.00
CA GLU A 60 9.33 10.62 6.32
C GLU A 60 8.10 9.88 6.85
N TYR A 61 8.32 8.69 7.41
CA TYR A 61 7.27 7.98 8.12
C TYR A 61 6.95 8.68 9.43
N LEU A 62 5.72 8.51 9.90
CA LEU A 62 5.35 8.97 11.24
C LEU A 62 6.30 8.34 12.27
N THR A 63 6.68 9.12 13.26
CA THR A 63 7.34 8.59 14.46
C THR A 63 6.37 7.70 15.24
N ASP A 64 6.88 6.81 16.08
CA ASP A 64 6.02 5.95 16.93
C ASP A 64 5.06 6.79 17.80
N LYS A 65 5.48 7.98 18.25
CA LYS A 65 4.62 8.91 18.98
C LYS A 65 3.46 9.42 18.11
N GLN A 66 3.74 9.86 16.90
CA GLN A 66 2.71 10.35 15.96
C GLN A 66 1.77 9.23 15.53
N PHE A 67 2.32 8.02 15.31
CA PHE A 67 1.51 6.85 15.02
C PHE A 67 0.53 6.56 16.16
N ASN A 68 1.00 6.51 17.40
CA ASN A 68 0.15 6.27 18.56
C ASN A 68 -0.89 7.39 18.76
N GLN A 69 -0.54 8.65 18.51
CA GLN A 69 -1.49 9.77 18.55
C GLN A 69 -2.61 9.60 17.51
N LEU A 70 -2.27 9.21 16.27
CA LEU A 70 -3.25 8.96 15.22
C LEU A 70 -4.16 7.80 15.60
N HIS A 71 -3.58 6.69 16.08
CA HIS A 71 -4.34 5.51 16.49
C HIS A 71 -5.33 5.85 17.62
N GLN A 72 -4.86 6.50 18.69
CA GLN A 72 -5.72 6.92 19.81
C GLN A 72 -6.83 7.88 19.38
N TYR A 73 -6.52 8.83 18.48
CA TYR A 73 -7.54 9.71 17.92
C TYR A 73 -8.62 8.91 17.19
N CYS A 74 -8.22 8.00 16.29
CA CYS A 74 -9.17 7.19 15.51
C CYS A 74 -9.96 6.21 16.38
N MET A 75 -9.37 5.64 17.43
CA MET A 75 -10.07 4.75 18.37
C MET A 75 -11.16 5.49 19.16
N LYS A 76 -10.97 6.79 19.40
CA LYS A 76 -11.95 7.62 20.10
C LYS A 76 -13.08 8.09 19.20
N GLU A 77 -12.78 8.42 17.96
CA GLU A 77 -13.72 8.96 16.97
C GLU A 77 -14.30 7.82 16.11
N LYS A 78 -15.55 7.45 16.37
CA LYS A 78 -16.21 6.31 15.69
C LYS A 78 -16.88 6.76 14.39
N ASN A 79 -16.09 6.91 13.32
CA ASN A 79 -16.59 7.28 11.99
C ASN A 79 -15.87 6.51 10.87
N ASP A 80 -16.40 6.57 9.65
CA ASP A 80 -15.92 5.88 8.45
C ASP A 80 -14.45 6.17 8.12
N ILE A 81 -14.01 7.42 8.29
CA ILE A 81 -12.62 7.82 8.03
C ILE A 81 -11.68 7.20 9.07
N CYS A 82 -12.04 7.29 10.35
CA CYS A 82 -11.23 6.71 11.43
C CYS A 82 -11.14 5.19 11.32
N LEU A 83 -12.24 4.51 11.00
CA LEU A 83 -12.21 3.08 10.74
C LEU A 83 -11.28 2.73 9.57
N SER A 84 -11.36 3.48 8.46
CA SER A 84 -10.47 3.26 7.31
C SER A 84 -9.00 3.40 7.68
N ILE A 85 -8.66 4.38 8.52
CA ILE A 85 -7.30 4.61 9.03
C ILE A 85 -6.85 3.45 9.93
N LEU A 86 -7.70 3.02 10.88
CA LEU A 86 -7.41 1.89 11.77
C LEU A 86 -7.19 0.60 10.99
N LEU A 87 -8.01 0.31 9.98
CA LEU A 87 -7.81 -0.84 9.09
C LEU A 87 -6.43 -0.79 8.41
N ALA A 88 -6.00 0.36 7.90
CA ALA A 88 -4.67 0.49 7.30
C ALA A 88 -3.54 0.33 8.33
N MET A 89 -3.71 0.90 9.55
CA MET A 89 -2.70 0.88 10.61
C MET A 89 -2.52 -0.49 11.27
N ASP A 90 -3.62 -1.21 11.46
CA ASP A 90 -3.65 -2.42 12.29
C ASP A 90 -3.62 -3.72 11.46
N THR A 91 -3.92 -3.64 10.16
CA THR A 91 -3.94 -4.80 9.27
C THR A 91 -3.04 -4.66 8.05
N GLY A 92 -2.54 -3.45 7.78
CA GLY A 92 -1.74 -3.18 6.59
C GLY A 92 -2.50 -3.27 5.27
N MET A 93 -3.84 -3.24 5.26
CA MET A 93 -4.65 -3.26 4.04
C MET A 93 -4.32 -2.09 3.12
N MET A 94 -4.45 -2.33 1.81
CA MET A 94 -4.39 -1.26 0.80
C MET A 94 -5.70 -0.46 0.80
N ILE A 95 -5.62 0.83 0.47
CA ILE A 95 -6.82 1.68 0.38
C ILE A 95 -7.89 1.10 -0.57
N GLY A 96 -7.46 0.44 -1.65
CA GLY A 96 -8.39 -0.23 -2.58
C GLY A 96 -9.09 -1.44 -1.98
N GLU A 97 -8.45 -2.18 -1.08
CA GLU A 97 -9.06 -3.28 -0.32
C GLU A 97 -10.03 -2.72 0.72
N ILE A 98 -9.64 -1.66 1.44
CA ILE A 98 -10.48 -0.98 2.44
C ILE A 98 -11.77 -0.43 1.81
N CYS A 99 -11.67 0.16 0.62
CA CYS A 99 -12.85 0.69 -0.09
C CYS A 99 -13.77 -0.41 -0.60
N ALA A 100 -13.24 -1.58 -0.96
CA ALA A 100 -14.02 -2.73 -1.46
C ALA A 100 -14.60 -3.60 -0.35
N LEU A 101 -14.20 -3.39 0.90
CA LEU A 101 -14.59 -4.22 2.04
C LEU A 101 -16.07 -4.03 2.37
N LYS A 102 -16.83 -5.12 2.37
CA LYS A 102 -18.23 -5.16 2.84
C LYS A 102 -18.30 -5.58 4.30
N VAL A 103 -19.41 -5.28 4.95
CA VAL A 103 -19.68 -5.76 6.33
C VAL A 103 -19.68 -7.28 6.36
N SER A 104 -20.22 -7.94 5.31
CA SER A 104 -20.23 -9.40 5.17
C SER A 104 -18.85 -10.06 5.05
N ASP A 105 -17.79 -9.29 4.75
CA ASP A 105 -16.42 -9.79 4.68
C ASP A 105 -15.74 -9.86 6.07
N ILE A 106 -16.45 -9.44 7.14
CA ILE A 106 -15.97 -9.47 8.52
C ILE A 106 -16.64 -10.60 9.29
N ASP A 107 -15.86 -11.57 9.71
CA ASP A 107 -16.27 -12.67 10.58
C ASP A 107 -15.80 -12.38 12.01
N LEU A 108 -16.69 -11.80 12.84
CA LEU A 108 -16.36 -11.49 14.23
C LEU A 108 -16.21 -12.75 15.08
N ASP A 109 -16.89 -13.85 14.76
CA ASP A 109 -16.81 -15.09 15.53
C ASP A 109 -15.43 -15.73 15.37
N LYS A 110 -14.88 -15.71 14.15
CA LYS A 110 -13.54 -16.18 13.85
C LYS A 110 -12.45 -15.11 14.01
N GLN A 111 -12.85 -13.86 14.23
CA GLN A 111 -11.95 -12.69 14.28
C GLN A 111 -11.12 -12.54 12.99
N LEU A 112 -11.77 -12.65 11.83
CA LEU A 112 -11.15 -12.58 10.52
C LEU A 112 -11.77 -11.48 9.64
N ILE A 113 -10.95 -10.88 8.78
CA ILE A 113 -11.36 -10.05 7.65
C ILE A 113 -10.99 -10.80 6.38
N HIS A 114 -11.97 -11.08 5.53
CA HIS A 114 -11.78 -11.78 4.27
C HIS A 114 -11.53 -10.80 3.13
N ILE A 115 -10.34 -10.81 2.54
CA ILE A 115 -9.96 -9.94 1.43
C ILE A 115 -10.13 -10.71 0.11
N SER A 116 -11.25 -10.49 -0.56
CA SER A 116 -11.57 -11.13 -1.86
C SER A 116 -11.71 -10.13 -3.00
N LYS A 117 -11.77 -8.84 -2.70
CA LYS A 117 -12.03 -7.78 -3.68
C LYS A 117 -11.13 -6.57 -3.47
N ARG A 118 -10.98 -5.81 -4.53
CA ARG A 118 -10.24 -4.56 -4.50
C ARG A 118 -10.85 -3.58 -5.50
N THR A 119 -10.86 -2.31 -5.17
CA THR A 119 -11.21 -1.25 -6.11
C THR A 119 -9.97 -0.72 -6.82
N GLN A 120 -10.16 -0.34 -8.07
CA GLN A 120 -9.18 0.38 -8.87
C GLN A 120 -9.85 1.61 -9.48
N ARG A 121 -9.09 2.71 -9.53
CA ARG A 121 -9.51 3.91 -10.22
C ARG A 121 -9.18 3.78 -11.68
N ILE A 122 -10.19 3.77 -12.54
CA ILE A 122 -10.04 3.73 -13.99
C ILE A 122 -10.49 5.06 -14.61
N LYS A 123 -9.86 5.42 -15.74
CA LYS A 123 -10.30 6.56 -16.52
C LYS A 123 -11.55 6.16 -17.27
N ASN A 124 -12.61 6.94 -17.16
CA ASN A 124 -13.77 6.75 -18.03
C ASN A 124 -13.50 7.46 -19.36
N ASP A 125 -13.67 6.74 -20.47
CA ASP A 125 -13.47 7.26 -21.82
C ASP A 125 -14.74 7.96 -22.39
N GLU A 126 -15.85 7.99 -21.66
CA GLU A 126 -17.04 8.72 -22.03
C GLU A 126 -16.85 10.22 -21.82
N GLU A 127 -17.27 11.04 -22.82
CA GLU A 127 -17.18 12.49 -22.77
C GLU A 127 -17.86 13.04 -21.50
N GLY A 128 -17.08 13.76 -20.69
CA GLY A 128 -17.55 14.46 -19.50
C GLY A 128 -17.48 13.65 -18.20
N SER A 129 -17.12 12.38 -18.22
CA SER A 129 -17.00 11.57 -17.02
C SER A 129 -15.60 11.62 -16.43
N LYS A 130 -15.55 11.99 -15.15
CA LYS A 130 -14.37 11.87 -14.30
C LYS A 130 -14.18 10.39 -13.97
N THR A 131 -12.97 9.97 -13.69
CA THR A 131 -12.60 8.61 -13.23
C THR A 131 -13.70 7.89 -12.44
N VAL A 132 -13.96 6.64 -12.78
CA VAL A 132 -14.85 5.72 -12.05
C VAL A 132 -14.03 4.71 -11.24
N TYR A 133 -14.67 4.12 -10.25
CA TYR A 133 -14.09 3.03 -9.47
C TYR A 133 -14.62 1.71 -10.00
N ASP A 134 -13.72 0.83 -10.43
CA ASP A 134 -14.02 -0.53 -10.79
C ASP A 134 -13.68 -1.47 -9.64
N ILE A 135 -14.53 -2.47 -9.41
CA ILE A 135 -14.35 -3.47 -8.36
C ILE A 135 -14.06 -4.78 -9.06
N TYR A 136 -12.98 -5.44 -8.68
CA TYR A 136 -12.62 -6.72 -9.22
C TYR A 136 -12.25 -7.70 -8.11
N GLU A 137 -12.52 -8.96 -8.36
CA GLU A 137 -12.09 -10.05 -7.51
C GLU A 137 -10.57 -10.22 -7.61
N VAL A 138 -9.97 -10.61 -6.51
CA VAL A 138 -8.52 -10.79 -6.43
C VAL A 138 -8.19 -12.27 -6.24
N GLU A 139 -7.02 -12.66 -6.76
CA GLU A 139 -6.45 -14.00 -6.61
C GLU A 139 -5.29 -13.97 -5.61
N TRP A 140 -4.83 -15.16 -5.24
CA TRP A 140 -3.62 -15.28 -4.43
C TRP A 140 -2.42 -14.56 -5.08
N PRO A 141 -1.59 -13.81 -4.35
CA PRO A 141 -1.52 -13.69 -2.89
C PRO A 141 -2.41 -12.60 -2.28
N ILE A 142 -3.17 -11.85 -3.06
CA ILE A 142 -4.00 -10.74 -2.57
C ILE A 142 -5.22 -11.30 -1.84
N LEU A 143 -5.83 -12.36 -2.39
CA LEU A 143 -6.89 -13.14 -1.74
C LEU A 143 -6.33 -13.76 -0.45
N ARG A 144 -6.84 -13.33 0.70
CA ARG A 144 -6.35 -13.76 2.01
C ARG A 144 -7.30 -13.43 3.14
N ASP A 145 -7.11 -14.08 4.26
CA ASP A 145 -7.74 -13.75 5.53
C ASP A 145 -6.76 -13.01 6.43
N ILE A 146 -7.23 -11.98 7.10
CA ILE A 146 -6.46 -11.18 8.05
C ILE A 146 -7.07 -11.34 9.44
N THR A 147 -6.28 -11.75 10.42
CA THR A 147 -6.72 -11.80 11.81
C THR A 147 -6.94 -10.39 12.35
N ILE A 148 -8.08 -10.16 12.99
CA ILE A 148 -8.45 -8.87 13.57
C ILE A 148 -7.70 -8.69 14.89
N PRO A 149 -6.85 -7.64 15.04
CA PRO A 149 -6.22 -7.33 16.32
C PRO A 149 -7.27 -6.97 17.38
N LYS A 150 -6.97 -7.28 18.64
CA LYS A 150 -7.91 -7.17 19.77
C LYS A 150 -8.58 -5.78 19.89
N GLU A 151 -7.82 -4.70 19.76
CA GLU A 151 -8.38 -3.34 19.88
C GLU A 151 -9.31 -3.02 18.70
N LEU A 152 -8.91 -3.36 17.48
CA LEU A 152 -9.74 -3.21 16.29
C LEU A 152 -11.01 -4.09 16.36
N PHE A 153 -10.92 -5.28 16.97
CA PHE A 153 -12.08 -6.16 17.17
C PHE A 153 -13.17 -5.46 17.98
N PHE A 154 -12.84 -4.89 19.14
CA PHE A 154 -13.82 -4.17 19.96
C PHE A 154 -14.38 -2.93 19.25
N TYR A 155 -13.55 -2.23 18.49
CA TYR A 155 -14.01 -1.10 17.69
C TYR A 155 -15.00 -1.55 16.62
N LEU A 156 -14.70 -2.63 15.88
CA LEU A 156 -15.57 -3.20 14.85
C LEU A 156 -16.89 -3.72 15.46
N GLN A 157 -16.83 -4.38 16.60
CA GLN A 157 -18.02 -4.90 17.30
C GLN A 157 -19.03 -3.78 17.55
N GLU A 158 -18.57 -2.65 18.09
CA GLU A 158 -19.45 -1.50 18.34
C GLU A 158 -19.85 -0.76 17.03
N TYR A 159 -18.96 -0.71 16.03
CA TYR A 159 -19.25 -0.02 14.77
C TYR A 159 -20.29 -0.76 13.94
N LEU A 160 -20.20 -2.07 13.87
CA LEU A 160 -21.08 -2.91 13.04
C LEU A 160 -22.52 -2.99 13.57
N ASP A 161 -22.77 -2.68 14.84
CA ASP A 161 -24.13 -2.58 15.39
C ASP A 161 -25.00 -1.52 14.69
N TYR A 162 -24.36 -0.56 14.01
CA TYR A 162 -25.03 0.58 13.37
C TYR A 162 -24.98 0.55 11.83
N VAL A 163 -24.40 -0.51 11.23
CA VAL A 163 -24.20 -0.59 9.77
C VAL A 163 -24.94 -1.80 9.19
N ASP A 164 -25.60 -1.60 8.06
CA ASP A 164 -26.29 -2.69 7.35
C ASP A 164 -25.27 -3.70 6.79
N LYS A 165 -25.65 -4.99 6.86
CA LYS A 165 -24.77 -6.10 6.46
C LYS A 165 -24.41 -6.12 4.97
N ASP A 166 -25.25 -5.56 4.12
CA ASP A 166 -25.05 -5.55 2.66
C ASP A 166 -24.23 -4.35 2.17
N CYS A 167 -23.95 -3.40 3.05
CA CYS A 167 -23.21 -2.18 2.73
C CYS A 167 -21.70 -2.38 2.68
N TYR A 168 -21.02 -1.48 1.93
CA TYR A 168 -19.57 -1.32 2.06
C TYR A 168 -19.23 -0.68 3.41
N LEU A 169 -18.24 -1.24 4.08
CA LEU A 169 -17.91 -0.90 5.46
C LEU A 169 -17.59 0.60 5.65
N THR A 170 -16.90 1.20 4.71
CA THR A 170 -16.38 2.57 4.82
C THR A 170 -17.27 3.63 4.19
N SER A 171 -18.30 3.26 3.45
CA SER A 171 -19.31 4.20 2.95
C SER A 171 -20.62 4.11 3.70
N CYS A 172 -20.89 2.99 4.40
CA CYS A 172 -22.17 2.62 4.99
C CYS A 172 -23.32 2.64 3.95
N GLN A 173 -23.00 2.38 2.69
CA GLN A 173 -23.91 2.40 1.55
C GLN A 173 -23.57 1.25 0.59
N ASP A 174 -24.39 1.04 -0.43
CA ASP A 174 -24.15 0.07 -1.51
C ASP A 174 -23.22 0.63 -2.61
N VAL A 175 -22.41 1.62 -2.28
CA VAL A 175 -21.43 2.27 -3.17
C VAL A 175 -20.08 2.34 -2.47
N VAL A 176 -19.02 2.01 -3.19
CA VAL A 176 -17.65 2.07 -2.66
C VAL A 176 -17.24 3.48 -2.28
N SER A 177 -16.43 3.59 -1.25
CA SER A 177 -15.84 4.87 -0.84
C SER A 177 -14.86 5.40 -1.88
N ASP A 178 -14.83 6.70 -2.07
CA ASP A 178 -13.83 7.39 -2.89
C ASP A 178 -12.49 7.44 -2.15
N PHE A 179 -11.41 6.95 -2.80
CA PHE A 179 -10.03 7.06 -2.29
C PHE A 179 -9.67 8.49 -1.90
N THR A 180 -10.13 9.47 -2.68
CA THR A 180 -9.86 10.87 -2.42
C THR A 180 -10.57 11.37 -1.15
N LYS A 181 -11.80 10.87 -0.88
CA LYS A 181 -12.53 11.17 0.35
C LYS A 181 -11.75 10.66 1.56
N LEU A 182 -11.31 9.40 1.53
CA LEU A 182 -10.56 8.78 2.62
C LEU A 182 -9.20 9.50 2.84
N GLN A 183 -8.45 9.74 1.75
CA GLN A 183 -7.16 10.44 1.87
C GLN A 183 -7.32 11.88 2.41
N ARG A 184 -8.31 12.64 1.93
CA ARG A 184 -8.61 13.98 2.45
C ARG A 184 -9.05 13.94 3.92
N GLY A 185 -9.74 12.87 4.33
CA GLY A 185 -10.08 12.63 5.73
C GLY A 185 -8.83 12.46 6.59
N LEU A 186 -7.91 11.60 6.15
CA LEU A 186 -6.61 11.39 6.80
C LEU A 186 -5.78 12.69 6.82
N ASP A 187 -5.75 13.45 5.72
CA ASP A 187 -5.02 14.73 5.64
C ASP A 187 -5.56 15.75 6.67
N ARG A 188 -6.89 15.82 6.86
CA ARG A 188 -7.51 16.70 7.88
C ARG A 188 -7.12 16.30 9.29
N ILE A 189 -7.18 15.01 9.61
CA ILE A 189 -6.77 14.49 10.93
C ILE A 189 -5.26 14.74 11.13
N GLY A 190 -4.44 14.46 10.14
CA GLY A 190 -3.01 14.74 10.18
C GLY A 190 -2.70 16.21 10.41
N HIS A 191 -3.44 17.13 9.78
CA HIS A 191 -3.32 18.58 10.03
C HIS A 191 -3.64 18.94 11.49
N ILE A 192 -4.71 18.35 12.07
CA ILE A 192 -5.06 18.57 13.48
C ILE A 192 -3.94 18.07 14.41
N LEU A 193 -3.32 16.94 14.08
CA LEU A 193 -2.28 16.31 14.89
C LEU A 193 -0.86 16.81 14.56
N GLY A 194 -0.69 17.69 13.57
CA GLY A 194 0.57 18.35 13.23
C GLY A 194 1.52 17.53 12.37
N PHE A 195 1.00 16.62 11.51
CA PHE A 195 1.83 15.82 10.58
C PHE A 195 1.08 15.51 9.28
N LYS A 196 1.80 15.01 8.29
CA LYS A 196 1.24 14.56 7.01
C LYS A 196 1.60 13.09 6.78
N THR A 197 0.62 12.31 6.30
CA THR A 197 0.81 10.89 5.99
C THR A 197 -0.18 10.44 4.92
N THR A 198 0.05 9.25 4.35
CA THR A 198 -0.84 8.64 3.36
C THR A 198 -1.21 7.22 3.79
N PHE A 199 -2.29 6.66 3.23
CA PHE A 199 -2.65 5.25 3.45
C PHE A 199 -1.50 4.30 3.05
N LYS A 200 -0.71 4.66 2.05
CA LYS A 200 0.49 3.91 1.66
C LYS A 200 1.53 3.92 2.77
N ASP A 201 1.74 5.06 3.42
CA ASP A 201 2.71 5.19 4.52
C ASP A 201 2.24 4.41 5.74
N LEU A 202 0.94 4.44 6.08
CA LEU A 202 0.37 3.64 7.17
C LEU A 202 0.61 2.14 6.95
N ARG A 203 0.36 1.63 5.74
CA ARG A 203 0.67 0.23 5.39
C ARG A 203 2.17 -0.08 5.47
N ASN A 204 3.04 0.83 5.03
CA ASN A 204 4.49 0.64 5.17
C ASN A 204 4.91 0.60 6.64
N MET A 205 4.31 1.45 7.48
CA MET A 205 4.56 1.44 8.92
C MET A 205 4.08 0.14 9.58
N TYR A 206 2.91 -0.38 9.19
CA TYR A 206 2.45 -1.70 9.63
C TYR A 206 3.50 -2.78 9.31
N LYS A 207 3.98 -2.82 8.06
CA LYS A 207 5.06 -3.73 7.64
C LYS A 207 6.29 -3.60 8.52
N GLU A 208 6.77 -2.37 8.74
CA GLU A 208 7.95 -2.13 9.58
C GLU A 208 7.74 -2.58 11.03
N ARG A 209 6.57 -2.32 11.60
CA ARG A 209 6.21 -2.76 12.96
C ARG A 209 6.21 -4.28 13.07
N CYS A 210 5.64 -5.00 12.10
CA CYS A 210 5.69 -6.46 12.04
C CYS A 210 7.14 -6.97 12.01
N LEU A 211 7.99 -6.37 11.18
CA LEU A 211 9.40 -6.74 11.08
C LEU A 211 10.19 -6.42 12.38
N ARG A 212 9.94 -5.26 13.00
CA ARG A 212 10.57 -4.89 14.28
C ARG A 212 10.13 -5.82 15.42
N SER A 213 8.91 -6.34 15.37
CA SER A 213 8.43 -7.34 16.35
C SER A 213 8.97 -8.75 16.10
N CYS A 214 9.90 -8.91 15.15
CA CYS A 214 10.48 -10.21 14.76
C CYS A 214 9.43 -11.21 14.26
N MET A 215 8.34 -10.72 13.65
CA MET A 215 7.37 -11.59 12.98
C MET A 215 8.03 -12.28 11.78
N ASP A 216 7.68 -13.55 11.55
CA ASP A 216 8.19 -14.28 10.39
C ASP A 216 7.85 -13.54 9.08
N ILE A 217 8.85 -13.43 8.21
CA ILE A 217 8.71 -12.66 6.96
C ILE A 217 7.63 -13.23 6.04
N HIS A 218 7.43 -14.57 6.03
CA HIS A 218 6.40 -15.20 5.22
C HIS A 218 5.01 -14.86 5.74
N ILE A 219 4.82 -14.79 7.07
CA ILE A 219 3.59 -14.31 7.68
C ILE A 219 3.32 -12.85 7.32
N VAL A 220 4.36 -11.99 7.37
CA VAL A 220 4.22 -10.58 6.99
C VAL A 220 3.84 -10.46 5.51
N MET A 221 4.43 -11.26 4.63
CA MET A 221 4.12 -11.28 3.21
C MET A 221 2.67 -11.73 2.95
N GLU A 222 2.21 -12.77 3.65
CA GLU A 222 0.84 -13.27 3.58
C GLU A 222 -0.15 -12.19 4.06
N LEU A 223 0.05 -11.61 5.24
CA LEU A 223 -0.79 -10.53 5.78
C LEU A 223 -0.88 -9.33 4.83
N LEU A 224 0.22 -9.00 4.16
CA LEU A 224 0.26 -7.91 3.17
C LEU A 224 -0.24 -8.32 1.79
N GLY A 225 -0.44 -9.60 1.49
CA GLY A 225 -0.84 -10.07 0.17
C GLY A 225 0.20 -9.79 -0.91
N VAL A 226 1.48 -10.10 -0.66
CA VAL A 226 2.58 -9.88 -1.61
C VAL A 226 3.43 -11.13 -1.79
N GLN A 227 3.86 -11.42 -3.02
CA GLN A 227 4.72 -12.57 -3.35
C GLN A 227 6.20 -12.32 -3.06
N SER A 228 6.61 -11.07 -3.05
CA SER A 228 7.98 -10.69 -2.77
C SER A 228 8.04 -9.37 -2.01
N MET A 229 8.98 -9.25 -1.13
CA MET A 229 9.19 -8.04 -0.37
C MET A 229 10.62 -7.55 -0.56
N LYS A 230 10.77 -6.35 -1.12
CA LYS A 230 12.05 -5.64 -1.05
C LYS A 230 12.19 -5.11 0.38
N LEU A 231 13.07 -5.74 1.14
CA LEU A 231 13.49 -5.23 2.43
C LEU A 231 14.50 -4.11 2.17
N SER A 232 14.04 -2.87 2.09
CA SER A 232 14.94 -1.75 2.32
C SER A 232 15.10 -1.62 3.82
N LEU A 233 16.13 -2.25 4.35
CA LEU A 233 16.56 -1.95 5.70
C LEU A 233 16.96 -0.47 5.74
N PRO A 234 16.55 0.30 6.76
CA PRO A 234 17.08 1.64 6.97
C PRO A 234 18.61 1.56 6.99
N GLU A 235 19.30 2.52 6.37
CA GLU A 235 20.79 2.52 6.28
C GLU A 235 21.48 2.33 7.64
N ASN A 236 20.78 2.62 8.72
CA ASN A 236 21.23 2.50 10.11
C ASN A 236 20.64 1.31 10.87
N TYR A 237 19.91 0.40 10.21
CA TYR A 237 19.39 -0.79 10.89
C TYR A 237 20.53 -1.78 11.16
N LYS A 238 21.03 -1.73 12.37
CA LYS A 238 21.90 -2.77 12.94
C LYS A 238 21.14 -3.40 14.08
N SER A 239 20.80 -4.68 13.92
CA SER A 239 20.32 -5.46 15.06
C SER A 239 21.39 -5.49 16.14
N SER A 240 20.98 -5.36 17.39
CA SER A 240 21.90 -5.51 18.54
C SER A 240 22.50 -6.91 18.58
N ASP A 241 23.67 -7.03 19.19
CA ASP A 241 24.30 -8.35 19.33
C ASP A 241 23.50 -9.29 20.26
N GLU A 242 22.68 -8.72 21.16
CA GLU A 242 21.73 -9.47 21.97
C GLU A 242 20.59 -10.06 21.16
N GLU A 243 20.02 -9.29 20.25
CA GLU A 243 18.99 -9.78 19.32
C GLU A 243 19.53 -10.88 18.41
N LYS A 244 20.75 -10.71 17.87
CA LYS A 244 21.40 -11.75 17.06
C LYS A 244 21.61 -13.02 17.86
N LYS A 245 22.14 -12.93 19.09
CA LYS A 245 22.30 -14.06 19.98
C LYS A 245 20.99 -14.77 20.29
N LYS A 246 19.94 -14.01 20.58
CA LYS A 246 18.58 -14.53 20.83
C LYS A 246 18.01 -15.31 19.63
N GLN A 247 18.27 -14.85 18.41
CA GLN A 247 17.82 -15.55 17.21
C GLN A 247 18.67 -16.80 16.91
N ILE A 248 20.00 -16.72 17.07
CA ILE A 248 20.90 -17.87 16.86
C ILE A 248 20.61 -19.00 17.89
N ASN A 249 20.29 -18.66 19.12
CA ASN A 249 19.96 -19.65 20.16
C ASN A 249 18.58 -20.31 19.97
N LYS A 250 17.79 -19.93 18.95
CA LYS A 250 16.56 -20.62 18.55
C LYS A 250 16.79 -21.71 17.51
N LEU A 251 18.00 -21.78 16.92
CA LEU A 251 18.41 -22.82 15.98
C LEU A 251 18.88 -24.07 16.71
#